data_dda9e98f0ecda904fe916700bdd47fa1
#
_entry.id   dda9e98f0ecda904fe916700bdd47fa1
#
_cell.length_a   1.000
_cell.length_b   1.000
_cell.length_c   1.000
_cell.angle_alpha   90.00
_cell.angle_beta   90.00
_cell.angle_gamma   90.00
#
_symmetry.space_group_name_H-M   'P 1'
#
loop_
_entity.id
_entity.type
_entity.pdbx_description
1 polymer ?
#
loop_
_entity_poly.entity_id
_entity_poly.type
_entity_poly.pdbx_seq_one_letter_code
_entity_poly.pdbx_strand_id
1 'polypeptide(L)'
;MATNKRTTPIIPNPVLIDRVLGNIQTGLMDNVDWLDVAFGRAQRIAKVIQGRRYYTPNVYAGGTEWRGNNDYIDVSPDANIGNFSFFWIDDPQTVGWVPKEQSEIKAPFSLIVWFDLRKVYPGQLNNRNTEALKNEILTVLNGGFWLKDGTINKPDL
;
A
#
# COMPACT_ATOMS: atom_id res chain seq x y z
N MET A 1 -0.50 -23.24 3.51
CA MET A 1 0.77 -22.81 4.18
C MET A 1 0.50 -21.48 4.84
N ALA A 2 0.92 -21.30 6.09
CA ALA A 2 0.80 -19.98 6.71
C ALA A 2 1.67 -18.99 5.90
N THR A 3 1.08 -17.93 5.39
CA THR A 3 1.81 -16.81 4.81
C THR A 3 2.72 -16.24 5.90
N ASN A 4 3.96 -15.95 5.56
CA ASN A 4 4.90 -15.34 6.50
C ASN A 4 4.56 -13.84 6.61
N LYS A 5 3.37 -13.56 7.19
CA LYS A 5 2.90 -12.18 7.38
C LYS A 5 3.90 -11.42 8.23
N ARG A 6 4.26 -10.25 7.80
CA ARG A 6 5.16 -9.33 8.50
C ARG A 6 4.37 -8.19 9.12
N THR A 7 4.95 -7.57 10.13
CA THR A 7 4.37 -6.34 10.68
C THR A 7 4.30 -5.27 9.60
N THR A 8 3.13 -4.72 9.41
CA THR A 8 2.91 -3.64 8.43
C THR A 8 3.68 -2.39 8.89
N PRO A 9 4.65 -1.89 8.12
CA PRO A 9 5.37 -0.69 8.48
C PRO A 9 4.50 0.54 8.26
N ILE A 10 4.12 1.20 9.35
CA ILE A 10 3.33 2.44 9.35
C ILE A 10 4.24 3.60 9.75
N ILE A 11 4.15 4.70 9.02
CA ILE A 11 4.88 5.94 9.35
C ILE A 11 4.51 6.38 10.77
N PRO A 12 5.49 6.72 11.62
CA PRO A 12 5.21 7.23 12.96
C PRO A 12 4.36 8.50 12.93
N ASN A 13 3.33 8.55 13.79
CA ASN A 13 2.39 9.67 13.89
C ASN A 13 1.78 10.09 12.53
N PRO A 14 1.12 9.19 11.82
CA PRO A 14 0.58 9.49 10.50
C PRO A 14 -0.51 10.56 10.59
N VAL A 15 -0.52 11.49 9.63
CA VAL A 15 -1.51 12.55 9.54
C VAL A 15 -2.14 12.56 8.14
N LEU A 16 -3.34 13.12 8.03
CA LEU A 16 -4.05 13.28 6.77
C LEU A 16 -4.09 11.95 5.96
N ILE A 17 -3.60 12.00 4.72
CA ILE A 17 -3.63 10.83 3.82
C ILE A 17 -2.83 9.65 4.39
N ASP A 18 -1.70 9.88 5.04
CA ASP A 18 -0.88 8.78 5.58
C ASP A 18 -1.61 8.02 6.69
N ARG A 19 -2.49 8.68 7.46
CA ARG A 19 -3.36 8.03 8.45
C ARG A 19 -4.42 7.15 7.80
N VAL A 20 -5.02 7.62 6.71
CA VAL A 20 -5.97 6.84 5.92
C VAL A 20 -5.28 5.61 5.33
N LEU A 21 -4.12 5.80 4.69
CA LEU A 21 -3.35 4.70 4.12
C LEU A 21 -2.92 3.68 5.17
N GLY A 22 -2.51 4.13 6.37
CA GLY A 22 -2.16 3.24 7.49
C GLY A 22 -3.33 2.35 7.92
N ASN A 23 -4.55 2.89 7.95
CA ASN A 23 -5.74 2.10 8.25
C ASN A 23 -6.03 1.06 7.15
N ILE A 24 -5.86 1.44 5.89
CA ILE A 24 -6.03 0.50 4.77
C ILE A 24 -4.94 -0.59 4.82
N GLN A 25 -3.67 -0.24 5.10
CA GLN A 25 -2.60 -1.21 5.28
C GLN A 25 -2.98 -2.27 6.32
N THR A 26 -3.44 -1.83 7.50
CA THR A 26 -3.89 -2.72 8.56
C THR A 26 -5.04 -3.60 8.10
N GLY A 27 -6.05 -3.01 7.47
CA GLY A 27 -7.20 -3.77 6.96
C GLY A 27 -6.82 -4.82 5.93
N LEU A 28 -5.90 -4.51 5.01
CA LEU A 28 -5.39 -5.47 4.04
C LEU A 28 -4.64 -6.62 4.72
N MET A 29 -3.77 -6.31 5.69
CA MET A 29 -3.01 -7.34 6.40
C MET A 29 -3.91 -8.25 7.25
N ASP A 30 -4.97 -7.72 7.84
CA ASP A 30 -5.89 -8.49 8.67
C ASP A 30 -6.81 -9.41 7.87
N ASN A 31 -7.13 -9.05 6.63
CA ASN A 31 -8.18 -9.71 5.85
C ASN A 31 -7.72 -10.35 4.54
N VAL A 32 -6.49 -10.10 4.07
CA VAL A 32 -5.96 -10.72 2.84
C VAL A 32 -4.84 -11.71 3.22
N ASP A 33 -5.18 -12.98 3.26
CA ASP A 33 -4.29 -14.01 3.80
C ASP A 33 -3.02 -14.24 2.98
N TRP A 34 -3.09 -14.10 1.67
CA TRP A 34 -1.97 -14.31 0.77
C TRP A 34 -1.01 -13.12 0.66
N LEU A 35 -1.36 -11.96 1.26
CA LEU A 35 -0.52 -10.77 1.29
C LEU A 35 0.51 -10.90 2.43
N ASP A 36 1.79 -10.81 2.10
CA ASP A 36 2.87 -10.92 3.08
C ASP A 36 3.13 -9.59 3.81
N VAL A 37 2.97 -8.44 3.10
CA VAL A 37 3.12 -7.11 3.68
C VAL A 37 2.34 -6.05 2.90
N ALA A 38 1.78 -5.07 3.60
CA ALA A 38 1.17 -3.88 3.03
C ALA A 38 2.02 -2.65 3.37
N PHE A 39 2.66 -2.05 2.37
CA PHE A 39 3.40 -0.80 2.53
C PHE A 39 2.48 0.42 2.38
N GLY A 40 2.93 1.55 2.91
CA GLY A 40 2.29 2.83 2.74
C GLY A 40 2.51 3.45 1.35
N ARG A 41 2.50 4.78 1.27
CA ARG A 41 2.74 5.43 0.00
C ARG A 41 4.18 5.27 -0.48
N ALA A 42 4.33 5.08 -1.77
CA ALA A 42 5.62 5.11 -2.42
C ALA A 42 6.06 6.55 -2.72
N GLN A 43 7.36 6.80 -2.59
CA GLN A 43 8.02 8.04 -2.97
C GLN A 43 8.96 7.78 -4.14
N ARG A 44 9.09 8.75 -5.05
CA ARG A 44 10.10 8.69 -6.11
C ARG A 44 11.46 9.09 -5.56
N ILE A 45 12.39 8.17 -5.56
CA ILE A 45 13.78 8.46 -5.21
C ILE A 45 14.64 8.38 -6.46
N ALA A 46 15.41 9.46 -6.72
CA ALA A 46 16.34 9.49 -7.83
C ALA A 46 17.60 8.72 -7.48
N LYS A 47 17.97 7.78 -8.32
CA LYS A 47 19.24 7.05 -8.24
C LYS A 47 20.08 7.32 -9.48
N VAL A 48 21.38 7.48 -9.30
CA VAL A 48 22.34 7.60 -10.41
C VAL A 48 23.10 6.29 -10.53
N ILE A 49 22.88 5.59 -11.64
CA ILE A 49 23.58 4.33 -11.96
C ILE A 49 24.30 4.54 -13.28
N GLN A 50 25.60 4.37 -13.29
CA GLN A 50 26.45 4.56 -14.48
C GLN A 50 26.22 5.92 -15.18
N GLY A 51 26.10 6.99 -14.40
CA GLY A 51 25.90 8.35 -14.88
C GLY A 51 24.48 8.67 -15.39
N ARG A 52 23.55 7.71 -15.38
CA ARG A 52 22.14 7.91 -15.74
C ARG A 52 21.27 7.99 -14.50
N ARG A 53 20.31 8.93 -14.53
CA ARG A 53 19.34 9.11 -13.46
C ARG A 53 18.13 8.21 -13.69
N TYR A 54 17.81 7.38 -12.69
CA TYR A 54 16.64 6.53 -12.64
C TYR A 54 15.76 6.97 -11.45
N TYR A 55 14.45 6.83 -11.61
CA TYR A 55 13.49 7.06 -10.54
C TYR A 55 12.85 5.72 -10.16
N THR A 56 13.06 5.32 -8.91
CA THR A 56 12.47 4.09 -8.39
C THR A 56 11.45 4.41 -7.31
N PRO A 57 10.33 3.67 -7.24
CA PRO A 57 9.43 3.78 -6.11
C PRO A 57 10.09 3.22 -4.85
N ASN A 58 10.04 3.98 -3.76
CA ASN A 58 10.54 3.55 -2.47
C ASN A 58 9.43 3.69 -1.44
N VAL A 59 9.35 2.73 -0.51
CA VAL A 59 8.36 2.69 0.56
C VAL A 59 9.05 2.65 1.92
N TYR A 60 8.36 3.18 2.93
CA TYR A 60 8.81 3.07 4.32
C TYR A 60 8.78 1.61 4.77
N ALA A 61 9.91 1.11 5.25
CA ALA A 61 10.13 -0.28 5.60
C ALA A 61 10.21 -0.53 7.12
N GLY A 62 9.94 0.47 7.94
CA GLY A 62 9.96 0.34 9.39
C GLY A 62 11.35 0.28 10.01
N GLY A 63 12.36 0.86 9.38
CA GLY A 63 13.71 0.95 9.92
C GLY A 63 14.49 -0.37 9.85
N THR A 64 14.77 -1.00 10.98
CA THR A 64 15.71 -2.13 11.08
C THR A 64 15.15 -3.49 10.61
N GLU A 65 13.84 -3.62 10.44
CA GLU A 65 13.20 -4.92 10.21
C GLU A 65 13.65 -5.59 8.88
N TRP A 66 13.94 -4.78 7.86
CA TRP A 66 14.17 -5.27 6.51
C TRP A 66 15.62 -5.19 6.03
N ARG A 67 16.27 -4.06 6.22
CA ARG A 67 17.63 -3.81 5.72
C ARG A 67 18.49 -2.96 6.67
N GLY A 68 18.48 -3.27 7.93
CA GLY A 68 19.27 -2.52 8.90
C GLY A 68 18.73 -1.11 9.13
N ASN A 69 19.57 -0.09 9.00
CA ASN A 69 19.20 1.30 9.31
C ASN A 69 18.49 2.04 8.17
N ASN A 70 18.08 1.35 7.11
CA ASN A 70 17.37 1.97 5.99
C ASN A 70 15.87 2.00 6.28
N ASP A 71 15.32 3.19 6.50
CA ASP A 71 13.90 3.39 6.70
C ASP A 71 13.08 3.20 5.42
N TYR A 72 13.71 3.30 4.25
CA TYR A 72 13.09 3.17 2.93
C TYR A 72 13.80 2.13 2.08
N ILE A 73 13.00 1.35 1.37
CA ILE A 73 13.50 0.33 0.42
C ILE A 73 12.89 0.55 -0.96
N ASP A 74 13.60 0.09 -1.99
CA ASP A 74 13.04 -0.01 -3.34
C ASP A 74 11.92 -1.04 -3.37
N VAL A 75 10.82 -0.66 -3.99
CA VAL A 75 9.72 -1.59 -4.27
C VAL A 75 10.00 -2.27 -5.60
N SER A 76 10.47 -3.49 -5.54
CA SER A 76 10.64 -4.36 -6.70
C SER A 76 10.24 -5.79 -6.30
N PRO A 77 9.77 -6.61 -7.25
CA PRO A 77 9.52 -8.01 -6.96
C PRO A 77 10.77 -8.69 -6.40
N ASP A 78 10.71 -9.11 -5.16
CA ASP A 78 11.81 -9.75 -4.44
C ASP A 78 11.24 -10.92 -3.63
N ALA A 79 11.88 -12.08 -3.73
CA ALA A 79 11.49 -13.27 -2.99
C ALA A 79 11.52 -13.06 -1.46
N ASN A 80 12.36 -12.14 -0.98
CA ASN A 80 12.43 -11.80 0.44
C ASN A 80 11.27 -10.91 0.91
N ILE A 81 10.68 -10.12 0.02
CA ILE A 81 9.50 -9.30 0.32
C ILE A 81 8.24 -10.15 0.27
N GLY A 82 8.14 -11.03 -0.72
CA GLY A 82 6.95 -11.84 -0.95
C GLY A 82 5.88 -11.11 -1.75
N ASN A 83 4.61 -11.38 -1.42
CA ASN A 83 3.46 -10.69 -1.98
C ASN A 83 3.25 -9.38 -1.20
N PHE A 84 3.18 -8.25 -1.90
CA PHE A 84 3.10 -6.96 -1.24
C PHE A 84 2.19 -5.97 -1.95
N SER A 85 1.77 -4.97 -1.22
CA SER A 85 1.03 -3.82 -1.76
C SER A 85 1.69 -2.50 -1.36
N PHE A 86 1.44 -1.46 -2.14
CA PHE A 86 1.81 -0.08 -1.82
C PHE A 86 0.87 0.91 -2.51
N PHE A 87 0.91 2.16 -2.07
CA PHE A 87 0.08 3.21 -2.63
C PHE A 87 0.92 4.19 -3.45
N TRP A 88 0.36 4.57 -4.58
CA TRP A 88 0.87 5.65 -5.40
C TRP A 88 -0.12 6.81 -5.33
N ILE A 89 0.34 7.95 -4.84
CA ILE A 89 -0.50 9.14 -4.79
C ILE A 89 -0.33 9.88 -6.10
N ASP A 90 -1.44 10.04 -6.81
CA ASP A 90 -1.47 10.80 -8.05
C ASP A 90 -1.53 12.31 -7.73
N ASP A 91 -0.72 13.09 -8.43
CA ASP A 91 -0.75 14.53 -8.35
C ASP A 91 -1.75 15.10 -9.39
N PRO A 92 -2.37 16.24 -9.09
CA PRO A 92 -2.27 17.07 -7.89
C PRO A 92 -3.25 16.68 -6.78
N GLN A 93 -2.83 16.88 -5.54
CA GLN A 93 -3.78 16.95 -4.44
C GLN A 93 -4.48 18.31 -4.49
N THR A 94 -5.80 18.30 -4.37
CA THR A 94 -6.58 19.54 -4.35
C THR A 94 -7.10 19.82 -2.96
N VAL A 95 -7.00 21.08 -2.53
CA VAL A 95 -7.60 21.58 -1.29
C VAL A 95 -8.79 22.43 -1.65
N GLY A 96 -9.97 21.98 -1.25
CA GLY A 96 -11.22 22.73 -1.39
C GLY A 96 -11.62 23.39 -0.07
N TRP A 97 -12.27 24.55 -0.15
CA TRP A 97 -12.90 25.19 1.00
C TRP A 97 -14.39 24.90 0.97
N VAL A 98 -14.89 24.30 2.04
CA VAL A 98 -16.32 24.05 2.22
C VAL A 98 -16.85 25.12 3.18
N PRO A 99 -18.08 25.65 2.98
CA PRO A 99 -18.69 26.58 3.91
C PRO A 99 -18.70 26.04 5.34
N LYS A 100 -18.39 26.89 6.33
CA LYS A 100 -18.24 26.58 7.76
C LYS A 100 -16.83 26.15 8.22
N GLU A 101 -15.79 26.77 7.69
CA GLU A 101 -14.40 26.63 8.16
C GLU A 101 -13.80 25.21 8.04
N GLN A 102 -14.36 24.37 7.18
CA GLN A 102 -13.80 23.05 6.90
C GLN A 102 -13.01 23.08 5.59
N SER A 103 -11.83 22.47 5.61
CA SER A 103 -11.07 22.23 4.40
C SER A 103 -11.29 20.77 3.92
N GLU A 104 -11.58 20.61 2.65
CA GLU A 104 -11.65 19.32 1.99
C GLU A 104 -10.33 19.07 1.26
N ILE A 105 -9.71 17.92 1.50
CA ILE A 105 -8.51 17.49 0.78
C ILE A 105 -8.87 16.29 -0.06
N LYS A 106 -8.73 16.43 -1.38
CA LYS A 106 -8.86 15.33 -2.34
C LYS A 106 -7.48 14.88 -2.75
N ALA A 107 -7.15 13.65 -2.44
CA ALA A 107 -5.88 13.02 -2.78
C ALA A 107 -6.17 11.70 -3.50
N PRO A 108 -6.28 11.70 -4.83
CA PRO A 108 -6.45 10.46 -5.58
C PRO A 108 -5.21 9.59 -5.40
N PHE A 109 -5.43 8.28 -5.25
CA PHE A 109 -4.34 7.32 -5.13
C PHE A 109 -4.66 6.02 -5.85
N SER A 110 -3.63 5.33 -6.25
CA SER A 110 -3.70 3.98 -6.81
C SER A 110 -3.13 2.99 -5.81
N LEU A 111 -3.86 1.90 -5.53
CA LEU A 111 -3.33 0.75 -4.81
C LEU A 111 -2.68 -0.20 -5.81
N ILE A 112 -1.39 -0.44 -5.65
CA ILE A 112 -0.61 -1.35 -6.48
C ILE A 112 -0.32 -2.60 -5.67
N VAL A 113 -0.60 -3.76 -6.25
CA VAL A 113 -0.40 -5.05 -5.58
C VAL A 113 0.46 -5.95 -6.46
N TRP A 114 1.53 -6.47 -5.88
CA TRP A 114 2.41 -7.47 -6.47
C TRP A 114 2.22 -8.82 -5.80
N PHE A 115 2.03 -9.86 -6.59
CA PHE A 115 1.89 -11.21 -6.07
C PHE A 115 2.43 -12.27 -7.03
N ASP A 116 2.91 -13.36 -6.45
CA ASP A 116 3.29 -14.57 -7.18
C ASP A 116 2.16 -15.59 -7.07
N LEU A 117 1.49 -15.87 -8.19
CA LEU A 117 0.37 -16.83 -8.25
C LEU A 117 0.76 -18.23 -7.75
N ARG A 118 2.04 -18.61 -7.87
CA ARG A 118 2.51 -19.90 -7.37
C ARG A 118 2.51 -19.95 -5.84
N LYS A 119 2.71 -18.81 -5.19
CA LYS A 119 2.63 -18.68 -3.73
C LYS A 119 1.19 -18.56 -3.24
N VAL A 120 0.35 -17.87 -4.01
CA VAL A 120 -1.08 -17.71 -3.69
C VAL A 120 -1.83 -19.03 -3.88
N TYR A 121 -1.55 -19.74 -4.97
CA TYR A 121 -2.19 -21.01 -5.33
C TYR A 121 -1.17 -22.16 -5.40
N PRO A 122 -0.63 -22.61 -4.26
CA PRO A 122 0.37 -23.65 -4.24
C PRO A 122 -0.19 -24.96 -4.80
N GLY A 123 0.56 -25.59 -5.70
CA GLY A 123 0.14 -26.82 -6.38
C GLY A 123 -0.84 -26.63 -7.55
N GLN A 124 -1.22 -25.41 -7.87
CA GLN A 124 -2.14 -25.08 -8.97
C GLN A 124 -1.43 -24.28 -10.07
N LEU A 125 -0.48 -24.90 -10.75
CA LEU A 125 0.41 -24.21 -11.71
C LEU A 125 -0.32 -23.48 -12.85
N ASN A 126 -1.52 -23.91 -13.20
CA ASN A 126 -2.32 -23.33 -14.27
C ASN A 126 -3.37 -22.32 -13.78
N ASN A 127 -3.47 -22.10 -12.46
CA ASN A 127 -4.42 -21.14 -11.93
C ASN A 127 -3.96 -19.71 -12.26
N ARG A 128 -4.81 -18.96 -12.96
CA ARG A 128 -4.61 -17.57 -13.36
C ARG A 128 -5.75 -16.67 -12.87
N ASN A 129 -6.46 -17.09 -11.82
CA ASN A 129 -7.63 -16.37 -11.33
C ASN A 129 -7.24 -15.12 -10.54
N THR A 130 -6.78 -14.08 -11.24
CA THR A 130 -6.40 -12.79 -10.65
C THR A 130 -7.61 -11.96 -10.25
N GLU A 131 -8.76 -12.14 -10.89
CA GLU A 131 -9.99 -11.41 -10.57
C GLU A 131 -10.54 -11.79 -9.19
N ALA A 132 -10.36 -13.05 -8.76
CA ALA A 132 -10.72 -13.45 -7.40
C ALA A 132 -9.90 -12.69 -6.35
N LEU A 133 -8.59 -12.54 -6.57
CA LEU A 133 -7.69 -11.79 -5.69
C LEU A 133 -8.04 -10.30 -5.66
N LYS A 134 -8.36 -9.73 -6.82
CA LYS A 134 -8.82 -8.35 -6.93
C LYS A 134 -10.13 -8.14 -6.18
N ASN A 135 -11.09 -9.06 -6.33
CA ASN A 135 -12.36 -8.98 -5.62
C ASN A 135 -12.18 -9.07 -4.10
N GLU A 136 -11.26 -9.90 -3.62
CA GLU A 136 -10.92 -9.98 -2.20
C GLU A 136 -10.42 -8.64 -1.65
N ILE A 137 -9.48 -8.01 -2.36
CA ILE A 137 -9.00 -6.66 -2.02
C ILE A 137 -10.13 -5.64 -2.02
N LEU A 138 -10.98 -5.63 -3.06
CA LEU A 138 -12.10 -4.71 -3.16
C LEU A 138 -13.10 -4.90 -2.03
N THR A 139 -13.33 -6.14 -1.60
CA THR A 139 -14.18 -6.46 -0.45
C THR A 139 -13.62 -5.83 0.84
N VAL A 140 -12.31 -5.94 1.04
CA VAL A 140 -11.64 -5.28 2.17
C VAL A 140 -11.79 -3.76 2.09
N LEU A 141 -11.53 -3.16 0.94
CA LEU A 141 -11.66 -1.71 0.74
C LEU A 141 -13.11 -1.22 0.96
N ASN A 142 -14.11 -2.00 0.59
CA ASN A 142 -15.53 -1.68 0.82
C ASN A 142 -15.99 -1.86 2.27
N GLY A 143 -15.24 -2.59 3.08
CA GLY A 143 -15.60 -2.94 4.45
C GLY A 143 -15.57 -1.80 5.47
N GLY A 144 -15.18 -0.59 5.09
CA GLY A 144 -15.32 0.61 5.94
C GLY A 144 -14.21 0.82 6.95
N PHE A 145 -12.98 0.51 6.61
CA PHE A 145 -11.77 0.82 7.43
C PHE A 145 -11.44 2.31 7.54
N TRP A 146 -12.37 3.14 7.16
CA TRP A 146 -12.22 4.59 7.05
C TRP A 146 -12.34 5.25 8.42
N LEU A 147 -11.57 6.30 8.61
CA LEU A 147 -11.60 7.09 9.83
C LEU A 147 -13.00 7.62 10.11
N LYS A 148 -13.43 7.52 11.35
CA LYS A 148 -14.66 8.14 11.85
C LYS A 148 -14.47 9.61 12.25
N ASP A 149 -13.41 10.24 11.90
CA ASP A 149 -13.21 11.67 12.20
C ASP A 149 -13.88 12.52 11.14
N GLY A 150 -15.20 12.68 11.28
CA GLY A 150 -16.02 13.50 10.39
C GLY A 150 -15.97 13.04 8.94
N THR A 151 -17.09 12.86 8.34
CA THR A 151 -17.33 12.66 6.89
C THR A 151 -16.15 12.14 6.04
N ILE A 152 -15.94 10.84 6.05
CA ILE A 152 -15.19 10.21 4.99
C ILE A 152 -16.17 9.59 4.02
N ASN A 153 -16.20 10.12 2.82
CA ASN A 153 -16.89 9.48 1.72
C ASN A 153 -16.13 8.20 1.36
N LYS A 154 -16.85 7.13 1.08
CA LYS A 154 -16.26 5.93 0.49
C LYS A 154 -15.48 6.34 -0.76
N PRO A 155 -14.33 5.71 -1.05
CA PRO A 155 -13.70 5.93 -2.34
C PRO A 155 -14.69 5.51 -3.43
N ASP A 156 -14.76 6.32 -4.47
CA ASP A 156 -15.40 5.90 -5.71
C ASP A 156 -14.53 4.79 -6.30
N LEU A 157 -15.06 3.59 -6.35
CA LEU A 157 -14.43 2.40 -6.92
C LEU A 157 -14.83 2.26 -8.39
#